data_5594f502c3750e27fc35984d2dbd2837
#
_entry.id   5594f502c3750e27fc35984d2dbd2837
#
_cell.length_a   1.000
_cell.length_b   1.000
_cell.length_c   1.000
_cell.angle_alpha   90.00
_cell.angle_beta   90.00
_cell.angle_gamma   90.00
#
_symmetry.space_group_name_H-M   'P 1'
#
loop_
_entity.id
_entity.type
_entity.pdbx_description
1 polymer ?
#
loop_
_entity_poly.entity_id
_entity_poly.type
_entity_poly.pdbx_seq_one_letter_code
_entity_poly.pdbx_strand_id
1 'polypeptide(L)'
;MVLVDGEPRQLRAVKAEARRAGVKATILLDVVHVLEYVWKAARTLFGGSNPKAEKWVGERLLALLSGRSGGLNRTRTRLMNYADALRDGLPIATGVIEGACRYVVKDRMDRTARAGRSPAPRPCFVSAP
;
A
#
# COMPACT_ATOMS: atom_id res chain seq x y z
N MET A 1 -8.41 -13.14 -1.01
CA MET A 1 -8.61 -11.68 -0.94
C MET A 1 -7.44 -10.98 -1.64
N VAL A 2 -7.67 -9.82 -2.26
CA VAL A 2 -6.65 -9.00 -2.94
C VAL A 2 -6.82 -7.56 -2.50
N LEU A 3 -5.74 -6.93 -2.02
CA LEU A 3 -5.68 -5.49 -1.77
C LEU A 3 -5.16 -4.78 -3.03
N VAL A 4 -5.78 -3.65 -3.37
CA VAL A 4 -5.47 -2.86 -4.57
C VAL A 4 -5.45 -1.37 -4.23
N ASP A 5 -4.69 -0.59 -4.99
CA ASP A 5 -4.65 0.88 -4.87
C ASP A 5 -5.82 1.59 -5.59
N GLY A 6 -6.62 0.84 -6.35
CA GLY A 6 -7.77 1.35 -7.09
C GLY A 6 -7.47 1.76 -8.53
N GLU A 7 -6.27 1.46 -9.02
CA GLU A 7 -5.92 1.70 -10.41
C GLU A 7 -6.79 0.82 -11.34
N PRO A 8 -7.48 1.39 -12.36
CA PRO A 8 -8.44 0.64 -13.18
C PRO A 8 -7.85 -0.55 -13.94
N ARG A 9 -6.57 -0.48 -14.32
CA ARG A 9 -5.89 -1.59 -15.02
C ARG A 9 -5.66 -2.75 -14.06
N GLN A 10 -5.18 -2.47 -12.84
CA GLN A 10 -4.98 -3.45 -11.79
C GLN A 10 -6.30 -4.16 -11.44
N LEU A 11 -7.39 -3.41 -11.25
CA LEU A 11 -8.71 -3.98 -11.00
C LEU A 11 -9.20 -4.90 -12.12
N ARG A 12 -8.97 -4.51 -13.38
CA ARG A 12 -9.32 -5.35 -14.54
C ARG A 12 -8.49 -6.63 -14.57
N ALA A 13 -7.17 -6.53 -14.34
CA ALA A 13 -6.27 -7.68 -14.33
C ALA A 13 -6.63 -8.68 -13.23
N VAL A 14 -6.86 -8.21 -12.00
CA VAL A 14 -7.27 -9.07 -10.87
C VAL A 14 -8.60 -9.77 -11.16
N LYS A 15 -9.60 -9.06 -11.70
CA LYS A 15 -10.89 -9.64 -12.08
C LYS A 15 -10.79 -10.65 -13.22
N ALA A 16 -9.93 -10.39 -14.20
CA ALA A 16 -9.70 -11.31 -15.32
C ALA A 16 -9.04 -12.61 -14.83
N GLU A 17 -8.00 -12.47 -13.99
CA GLU A 17 -7.30 -13.62 -13.43
C GLU A 17 -8.19 -14.46 -12.50
N ALA A 18 -8.99 -13.83 -11.64
CA ALA A 18 -9.94 -14.54 -10.80
C ALA A 18 -10.95 -15.35 -11.62
N ARG A 19 -11.43 -14.77 -12.74
CA ARG A 19 -12.31 -15.51 -13.67
C ARG A 19 -11.60 -16.67 -14.35
N ARG A 20 -10.36 -16.45 -14.81
CA ARG A 20 -9.55 -17.50 -15.45
C ARG A 20 -9.29 -18.67 -14.51
N ALA A 21 -9.01 -18.37 -13.25
CA ALA A 21 -8.75 -19.36 -12.21
C ALA A 21 -10.04 -20.00 -11.63
N GLY A 22 -11.24 -19.54 -12.02
CA GLY A 22 -12.51 -20.02 -11.48
C GLY A 22 -12.73 -19.71 -10.01
N VAL A 23 -12.05 -18.68 -9.45
CA VAL A 23 -12.12 -18.34 -8.02
C VAL A 23 -12.88 -17.04 -7.79
N LYS A 24 -13.63 -16.99 -6.67
CA LYS A 24 -14.28 -15.77 -6.21
C LYS A 24 -13.27 -14.92 -5.43
N ALA A 25 -12.80 -13.83 -6.01
CA ALA A 25 -11.87 -12.92 -5.35
C ALA A 25 -12.62 -11.83 -4.59
N THR A 26 -12.34 -11.68 -3.30
CA THR A 26 -12.70 -10.48 -2.53
C THR A 26 -11.63 -9.42 -2.79
N ILE A 27 -12.03 -8.28 -3.38
CA ILE A 27 -11.12 -7.18 -3.72
C ILE A 27 -11.44 -6.01 -2.80
N LEU A 28 -10.42 -5.51 -2.10
CA LEU A 28 -10.50 -4.34 -1.23
C LEU A 28 -9.51 -3.28 -1.70
N LEU A 29 -9.90 -2.01 -1.54
CA LEU A 29 -8.94 -0.89 -1.66
C LEU A 29 -8.04 -0.88 -0.43
N ASP A 30 -6.74 -0.62 -0.63
CA ASP A 30 -5.83 -0.39 0.48
C ASP A 30 -6.26 0.88 1.24
N VAL A 31 -6.47 0.74 2.55
CA VAL A 31 -6.94 1.85 3.39
C VAL A 31 -5.91 2.97 3.49
N VAL A 32 -4.62 2.66 3.42
CA VAL A 32 -3.55 3.69 3.42
C VAL A 32 -3.66 4.56 2.17
N HIS A 33 -3.86 3.94 1.02
CA HIS A 33 -4.07 4.66 -0.25
C HIS A 33 -5.34 5.54 -0.22
N VAL A 34 -6.42 5.02 0.35
CA VAL A 34 -7.65 5.81 0.55
C VAL A 34 -7.39 6.98 1.48
N LEU A 35 -6.63 6.77 2.55
CA LEU A 35 -6.27 7.81 3.52
C LEU A 35 -5.44 8.93 2.89
N GLU A 36 -4.54 8.62 1.96
CA GLU A 36 -3.79 9.63 1.20
C GLU A 36 -4.71 10.58 0.43
N TYR A 37 -5.75 10.05 -0.22
CA TYR A 37 -6.76 10.87 -0.90
C TYR A 37 -7.59 11.72 0.07
N VAL A 38 -7.95 11.16 1.23
CA VAL A 38 -8.67 11.90 2.28
C VAL A 38 -7.82 13.05 2.80
N TRP A 39 -6.52 12.82 3.05
CA TRP A 39 -5.58 13.88 3.44
C TRP A 39 -5.39 14.93 2.34
N LYS A 40 -5.32 14.54 1.08
CA LYS A 40 -5.23 15.47 -0.04
C LYS A 40 -6.45 16.39 -0.10
N ALA A 41 -7.64 15.84 0.08
CA ALA A 41 -8.88 16.63 0.16
C ALA A 41 -8.88 17.56 1.40
N ALA A 42 -8.47 17.06 2.56
CA ALA A 42 -8.39 17.88 3.77
C ALA A 42 -7.45 19.08 3.62
N ARG A 43 -6.27 18.88 3.00
CA ARG A 43 -5.33 19.98 2.73
C ARG A 43 -5.91 21.03 1.78
N THR A 44 -6.72 20.61 0.80
CA THR A 44 -7.41 21.53 -0.11
C THR A 44 -8.49 22.33 0.62
N LEU A 45 -9.20 21.71 1.57
CA LEU A 45 -10.32 22.34 2.28
C LEU A 45 -9.85 23.27 3.43
N PHE A 46 -8.81 22.88 4.15
CA PHE A 46 -8.41 23.55 5.40
C PHE A 46 -7.04 24.25 5.32
N GLY A 47 -6.29 24.10 4.23
CA GLY A 47 -4.90 24.58 4.13
C GLY A 47 -3.90 23.61 4.79
N GLY A 48 -2.59 23.91 4.70
CA GLY A 48 -1.51 22.97 5.00
C GLY A 48 -1.52 22.35 6.41
N SER A 49 -1.24 23.14 7.44
CA SER A 49 -1.10 22.66 8.84
C SER A 49 -2.25 23.18 9.70
N ASN A 50 -3.43 22.60 9.54
CA ASN A 50 -4.60 23.00 10.30
C ASN A 50 -5.11 21.84 11.17
N PRO A 51 -5.22 22.00 12.51
CA PRO A 51 -5.76 20.95 13.41
C PRO A 51 -7.15 20.45 13.03
N LYS A 52 -7.96 21.30 12.36
CA LYS A 52 -9.27 20.88 11.83
C LYS A 52 -9.16 19.84 10.75
N ALA A 53 -8.06 19.81 9.98
CA ALA A 53 -7.82 18.81 8.96
C ALA A 53 -7.65 17.42 9.58
N GLU A 54 -6.88 17.29 10.66
CA GLU A 54 -6.68 16.01 11.37
C GLU A 54 -7.99 15.46 11.92
N LYS A 55 -8.76 16.29 12.59
CA LYS A 55 -10.08 15.92 13.11
C LYS A 55 -11.00 15.45 11.99
N TRP A 56 -11.06 16.20 10.89
CA TRP A 56 -11.90 15.86 9.74
C TRP A 56 -11.47 14.52 9.09
N VAL A 57 -10.15 14.31 8.93
CA VAL A 57 -9.61 13.05 8.40
C VAL A 57 -9.94 11.87 9.32
N GLY A 58 -9.76 12.03 10.64
CA GLY A 58 -10.11 11.00 11.63
C GLY A 58 -11.58 10.62 11.57
N GLU A 59 -12.49 11.58 11.49
CA GLU A 59 -13.92 11.34 11.35
C GLU A 59 -14.27 10.57 10.05
N ARG A 60 -13.63 10.92 8.94
CA ARG A 60 -13.83 10.22 7.65
C ARG A 60 -13.28 8.80 7.68
N LEU A 61 -12.09 8.62 8.25
CA LEU A 61 -11.51 7.29 8.42
C LEU A 61 -12.39 6.40 9.30
N LEU A 62 -12.85 6.92 10.44
CA LEU A 62 -13.75 6.18 11.33
C LEU A 62 -15.06 5.80 10.63
N ALA A 63 -15.63 6.71 9.84
CA ALA A 63 -16.82 6.42 9.05
C ALA A 63 -16.58 5.30 8.02
N LEU A 64 -15.44 5.33 7.32
CA LEU A 64 -15.05 4.28 6.37
C LEU A 64 -14.89 2.91 7.04
N LEU A 65 -14.16 2.87 8.15
CA LEU A 65 -13.92 1.62 8.91
C LEU A 65 -15.20 1.06 9.53
N SER A 66 -16.16 1.93 9.85
CA SER A 66 -17.50 1.53 10.36
C SER A 66 -18.49 1.17 9.25
N GLY A 67 -18.06 1.09 7.98
CA GLY A 67 -18.94 0.76 6.84
C GLY A 67 -19.87 1.92 6.41
N ARG A 68 -19.71 3.10 6.98
CA ARG A 68 -20.51 4.30 6.65
C ARG A 68 -19.83 5.09 5.52
N SER A 69 -19.84 4.55 4.33
CA SER A 69 -19.24 5.16 3.13
C SER A 69 -20.19 6.10 2.37
N GLY A 70 -21.21 6.64 3.03
CA GLY A 70 -22.21 7.52 2.44
C GLY A 70 -21.58 8.75 1.75
N GLY A 71 -21.94 8.97 0.49
CA GLY A 71 -21.45 10.09 -0.34
C GLY A 71 -20.26 9.76 -1.23
N LEU A 72 -19.67 8.57 -1.15
CA LEU A 72 -18.64 8.09 -2.07
C LEU A 72 -19.29 7.41 -3.29
N ASN A 73 -18.60 7.47 -4.43
CA ASN A 73 -19.06 6.84 -5.66
C ASN A 73 -19.40 5.35 -5.44
N ARG A 74 -20.62 4.92 -5.78
CA ARG A 74 -21.16 3.56 -5.57
C ARG A 74 -20.21 2.45 -6.04
N THR A 75 -19.47 2.66 -7.10
CA THR A 75 -18.53 1.67 -7.64
C THR A 75 -17.35 1.45 -6.72
N ARG A 76 -16.83 2.50 -6.08
CA ARG A 76 -15.71 2.44 -5.15
C ARG A 76 -16.15 2.01 -3.74
N THR A 77 -17.37 2.33 -3.34
CA THR A 77 -17.94 1.92 -2.06
C THR A 77 -17.93 0.41 -1.87
N ARG A 78 -18.19 -0.37 -2.94
CA ARG A 78 -18.13 -1.84 -2.90
C ARG A 78 -16.73 -2.40 -2.65
N LEU A 79 -15.69 -1.61 -2.92
CA LEU A 79 -14.28 -1.97 -2.69
C LEU A 79 -13.77 -1.47 -1.34
N MET A 80 -14.61 -0.77 -0.56
CA MET A 80 -14.29 -0.19 0.75
C MET A 80 -15.10 -0.87 1.87
N ASN A 81 -15.36 -2.17 1.75
CA ASN A 81 -16.09 -2.92 2.76
C ASN A 81 -15.18 -3.32 3.92
N TYR A 82 -14.56 -2.30 4.57
CA TYR A 82 -13.60 -2.51 5.65
C TYR A 82 -14.22 -3.10 6.91
N ALA A 83 -15.47 -2.73 7.22
CA ALA A 83 -16.15 -3.24 8.41
C ALA A 83 -16.29 -4.76 8.36
N ASP A 84 -16.70 -5.32 7.23
CA ASP A 84 -16.81 -6.76 7.06
C ASP A 84 -15.43 -7.42 7.02
N ALA A 85 -14.46 -6.82 6.31
CA ALA A 85 -13.10 -7.34 6.27
C ALA A 85 -12.46 -7.41 7.66
N LEU A 86 -12.62 -6.37 8.49
CA LEU A 86 -12.11 -6.35 9.86
C LEU A 86 -12.80 -7.40 10.75
N ARG A 87 -14.12 -7.58 10.61
CA ARG A 87 -14.86 -8.62 11.32
C ARG A 87 -14.39 -10.01 10.97
N ASP A 88 -14.06 -10.23 9.69
CA ASP A 88 -13.54 -11.49 9.16
C ASP A 88 -12.03 -11.68 9.40
N GLY A 89 -11.35 -10.75 10.11
CA GLY A 89 -9.93 -10.80 10.40
C GLY A 89 -9.03 -10.59 9.17
N LEU A 90 -9.56 -10.00 8.10
CA LEU A 90 -8.81 -9.77 6.86
C LEU A 90 -7.98 -8.48 6.94
N PRO A 91 -6.76 -8.45 6.39
CA PRO A 91 -5.95 -7.23 6.33
C PRO A 91 -6.61 -6.21 5.41
N ILE A 92 -6.63 -4.95 5.84
CA ILE A 92 -7.18 -3.81 5.07
C ILE A 92 -6.12 -2.87 4.53
N ALA A 93 -4.85 -3.13 4.83
CA ALA A 93 -3.70 -2.33 4.39
C ALA A 93 -2.52 -3.22 4.00
N THR A 94 -1.76 -2.80 3.01
CA THR A 94 -0.50 -3.45 2.58
C THR A 94 0.70 -3.03 3.43
N GLY A 95 0.58 -2.04 4.29
CA GLY A 95 1.68 -1.49 5.08
C GLY A 95 2.48 -2.55 5.87
N VAL A 96 1.84 -3.61 6.36
CA VAL A 96 2.52 -4.74 7.00
C VAL A 96 3.35 -5.53 5.99
N ILE A 97 2.83 -5.74 4.78
CA ILE A 97 3.51 -6.47 3.70
C ILE A 97 4.67 -5.63 3.17
N GLU A 98 4.48 -4.34 2.96
CA GLU A 98 5.52 -3.40 2.53
C GLU A 98 6.62 -3.28 3.58
N GLY A 99 6.27 -3.22 4.86
CA GLY A 99 7.21 -3.27 5.97
C GLY A 99 8.01 -4.56 5.97
N ALA A 100 7.36 -5.71 5.82
CA ALA A 100 8.02 -6.99 5.73
C ALA A 100 8.94 -7.09 4.49
N CYS A 101 8.50 -6.63 3.32
CA CYS A 101 9.34 -6.57 2.12
C CYS A 101 10.55 -5.65 2.32
N ARG A 102 10.38 -4.49 2.98
CA ARG A 102 11.48 -3.58 3.28
C ARG A 102 12.50 -4.19 4.23
N TYR A 103 12.05 -4.76 5.34
CA TYR A 103 12.95 -5.29 6.39
C TYR A 103 13.47 -6.69 6.10
N VAL A 104 12.68 -7.55 5.48
CA VAL A 104 13.06 -8.96 5.27
C VAL A 104 13.75 -9.18 3.92
N VAL A 105 13.30 -8.50 2.87
CA VAL A 105 13.83 -8.71 1.52
C VAL A 105 14.88 -7.68 1.19
N LYS A 106 14.54 -6.39 1.22
CA LYS A 106 15.43 -5.31 0.78
C LYS A 106 16.69 -5.21 1.64
N ASP A 107 16.56 -5.21 2.96
CA ASP A 107 17.72 -5.11 3.85
C ASP A 107 18.64 -6.34 3.74
N ARG A 108 18.09 -7.54 3.47
CA ARG A 108 18.90 -8.73 3.23
C ARG A 108 19.60 -8.68 1.88
N MET A 109 18.90 -8.23 0.83
CA MET A 109 19.50 -8.11 -0.50
C MET A 109 20.57 -7.01 -0.55
N ASP A 110 20.34 -5.88 0.11
CA ASP A 110 21.34 -4.81 0.20
C ASP A 110 22.59 -5.23 1.00
N ARG A 111 22.44 -6.08 2.03
CA ARG A 111 23.58 -6.63 2.79
C ARG A 111 24.37 -7.66 1.98
N THR A 112 23.71 -8.50 1.20
CA THR A 112 24.38 -9.48 0.33
C THR A 112 25.07 -8.82 -0.86
N ALA A 113 24.51 -7.75 -1.43
CA ALA A 113 25.14 -6.97 -2.49
C ALA A 113 26.41 -6.23 -2.01
N ARG A 114 26.48 -5.84 -0.73
CA ARG A 114 27.70 -5.27 -0.13
C ARG A 114 28.82 -6.30 0.09
N ALA A 115 28.48 -7.56 0.34
CA ALA A 115 29.45 -8.64 0.48
C ALA A 115 30.14 -9.03 -0.84
N GLY A 116 29.59 -8.62 -1.99
CA GLY A 116 30.09 -8.94 -3.32
C GLY A 116 31.12 -7.96 -3.91
N ARG A 117 31.53 -6.92 -3.18
CA ARG A 117 32.67 -6.10 -3.61
C ARG A 117 33.98 -6.80 -3.20
N SER A 118 34.43 -7.68 -4.08
CA SER A 118 35.82 -8.15 -4.06
C SER A 118 36.76 -6.95 -4.11
N PRO A 119 37.78 -6.84 -3.24
CA PRO A 119 38.77 -5.78 -3.35
C PRO A 119 39.45 -5.89 -4.70
N ALA A 120 39.52 -4.79 -5.44
CA ALA A 120 40.28 -4.73 -6.69
C ALA A 120 41.70 -5.24 -6.47
N PRO A 121 42.28 -6.03 -7.40
CA PRO A 121 43.64 -6.50 -7.29
C PRO A 121 44.59 -5.29 -7.25
N ARG A 122 45.41 -5.23 -6.23
CA ARG A 122 46.45 -4.20 -6.11
C ARG A 122 47.40 -4.34 -7.27
N PRO A 123 47.76 -3.25 -8.00
CA PRO A 123 48.77 -3.33 -9.00
C PRO A 123 50.12 -3.73 -8.36
N CYS A 124 50.69 -4.82 -8.83
CA CYS A 124 52.03 -5.20 -8.47
C CYS A 124 52.99 -4.17 -9.09
N PHE A 125 53.57 -3.30 -8.28
CA PHE A 125 54.71 -2.53 -8.65
C PHE A 125 55.86 -3.48 -8.80
N VAL A 126 56.23 -3.81 -10.05
CA VAL A 126 57.51 -4.44 -10.37
C VAL A 126 58.54 -3.31 -10.32
N SER A 127 59.39 -3.33 -9.29
CA SER A 127 60.62 -2.54 -9.30
C SER A 127 61.54 -3.13 -10.35
N ALA A 128 61.86 -2.38 -11.36
CA ALA A 128 62.91 -2.68 -12.30
C ALA A 128 64.30 -2.22 -11.72
N PRO A 129 65.36 -2.87 -12.06
CA PRO A 129 66.71 -2.69 -11.48
C PRO A 129 67.39 -1.35 -11.83
#